data_d4fe936d2bd7e694e3faeb022158e2fc
#
_entry.id   d4fe936d2bd7e694e3faeb022158e2fc
#
_cell.length_a   1.000
_cell.length_b   1.000
_cell.length_c   1.000
_cell.angle_alpha   90.00
_cell.angle_beta   90.00
_cell.angle_gamma   90.00
#
_symmetry.space_group_name_H-M   'P 1'
#
loop_
_entity.id
_entity.type
_entity.pdbx_description
1 polymer ?
#
loop_
_entity_poly.entity_id
_entity_poly.type
_entity_poly.pdbx_seq_one_letter_code
_entity_poly.pdbx_strand_id
1 'polypeptide(L)'
;MTRRALRLLGPALAVLALAGCASVHARPAVPSAPEAQDELLRTAERTLVVRCLAARGLTLPDTVPGRSPAAADDRRLQAALFGTGPRELSLTLATGHTVTAHTDGCVAAARQSLYGDQARWFRAQVTVDNLRAEAQARMKDDPAHRAALDRWTRCAAPPGRPRPERPDPALTARCERESGLADVRARLEPAELAEVRSLHDDQLATYRQLRNRALQRAAELSARTTEQKGNDA
;
A
#
# COMPACT_ATOMS: atom_id res chain seq x y z
N MET A 1 -78.75 -17.36 49.75
CA MET A 1 -78.14 -17.14 48.44
C MET A 1 -77.22 -15.95 48.54
N THR A 2 -75.96 -16.16 48.88
CA THR A 2 -75.00 -15.14 49.24
C THR A 2 -73.82 -15.19 48.21
N ARG A 3 -73.71 -14.13 47.36
CA ARG A 3 -72.64 -13.99 46.41
C ARG A 3 -71.41 -13.30 47.09
N ARG A 4 -70.35 -14.04 47.29
CA ARG A 4 -69.06 -13.50 47.75
C ARG A 4 -68.28 -12.90 46.54
N ALA A 5 -67.99 -11.59 46.58
CA ALA A 5 -67.13 -10.91 45.66
C ALA A 5 -65.69 -11.13 46.12
N LEU A 6 -64.87 -11.73 45.24
CA LEU A 6 -63.43 -11.96 45.42
C LEU A 6 -62.69 -10.77 44.82
N ARG A 7 -62.05 -9.95 45.67
CA ARG A 7 -61.13 -8.85 45.21
C ARG A 7 -59.80 -9.45 44.96
N LEU A 8 -59.33 -9.41 43.66
CA LEU A 8 -57.98 -9.73 43.24
C LEU A 8 -57.14 -8.46 43.36
N LEU A 9 -56.19 -8.43 44.30
CA LEU A 9 -55.09 -7.49 44.34
C LEU A 9 -54.03 -7.97 43.37
N GLY A 10 -53.77 -7.23 42.30
CA GLY A 10 -52.64 -7.45 41.42
C GLY A 10 -51.40 -6.71 41.92
N PRO A 11 -50.18 -7.36 41.91
CA PRO A 11 -48.95 -6.66 42.23
C PRO A 11 -48.47 -5.84 41.03
N ALA A 12 -48.28 -4.54 41.25
CA ALA A 12 -47.61 -3.65 40.28
C ALA A 12 -46.14 -3.98 40.20
N LEU A 13 -45.71 -4.61 39.12
CA LEU A 13 -44.29 -4.79 38.75
C LEU A 13 -43.76 -3.47 38.21
N ALA A 14 -42.96 -2.77 39.02
CA ALA A 14 -42.17 -1.63 38.60
C ALA A 14 -40.96 -2.12 37.75
N VAL A 15 -41.04 -1.97 36.43
CA VAL A 15 -39.93 -2.21 35.53
C VAL A 15 -38.99 -1.00 35.57
N LEU A 16 -37.88 -1.09 36.30
CA LEU A 16 -36.78 -0.15 36.25
C LEU A 16 -36.05 -0.33 34.88
N ALA A 17 -36.34 0.55 33.95
CA ALA A 17 -35.57 0.67 32.72
C ALA A 17 -34.20 1.28 33.04
N LEU A 18 -33.17 0.45 33.16
CA LEU A 18 -31.76 0.86 33.14
C LEU A 18 -31.42 1.33 31.73
N ALA A 19 -31.59 2.62 31.47
CA ALA A 19 -31.07 3.28 30.28
C ALA A 19 -29.53 3.34 30.42
N GLY A 20 -28.87 2.23 30.10
CA GLY A 20 -27.42 2.21 29.89
C GLY A 20 -27.08 3.08 28.68
N CYS A 21 -26.54 4.29 28.92
CA CYS A 21 -25.89 5.07 27.88
C CYS A 21 -24.65 4.30 27.38
N ALA A 22 -24.85 3.35 26.46
CA ALA A 22 -23.77 2.82 25.66
C ALA A 22 -23.34 3.97 24.75
N SER A 23 -22.25 4.66 25.13
CA SER A 23 -21.58 5.61 24.28
C SER A 23 -21.11 4.83 23.04
N VAL A 24 -21.91 4.85 21.98
CA VAL A 24 -21.51 4.34 20.66
C VAL A 24 -20.41 5.27 20.19
N HIS A 25 -19.16 4.91 20.48
CA HIS A 25 -18.01 5.61 19.92
C HIS A 25 -18.11 5.47 18.41
N ALA A 26 -18.52 6.54 17.75
CA ALA A 26 -18.59 6.57 16.29
C ALA A 26 -17.21 6.19 15.74
N ARG A 27 -17.18 5.17 14.87
CA ARG A 27 -15.94 4.72 14.26
C ARG A 27 -15.33 5.88 13.48
N PRO A 28 -14.02 6.18 13.65
CA PRO A 28 -13.39 7.27 12.92
C PRO A 28 -13.60 7.13 11.42
N ALA A 29 -13.96 8.23 10.75
CA ALA A 29 -14.28 8.21 9.33
C ALA A 29 -13.00 8.04 8.49
N VAL A 30 -13.05 7.11 7.53
CA VAL A 30 -12.01 6.97 6.50
C VAL A 30 -12.33 7.96 5.37
N PRO A 31 -11.34 8.73 4.88
CA PRO A 31 -11.53 9.63 3.74
C PRO A 31 -12.04 8.89 2.50
N SER A 32 -12.87 9.55 1.69
CA SER A 32 -13.39 8.98 0.43
C SER A 32 -12.42 9.11 -0.74
N ALA A 33 -11.61 10.20 -0.77
CA ALA A 33 -10.67 10.47 -1.85
C ALA A 33 -9.44 9.54 -1.77
N PRO A 34 -9.03 8.89 -2.87
CA PRO A 34 -7.89 7.97 -2.90
C PRO A 34 -6.59 8.59 -2.37
N GLU A 35 -6.28 9.83 -2.75
CA GLU A 35 -5.08 10.55 -2.35
C GLU A 35 -5.06 10.81 -0.83
N ALA A 36 -6.22 11.13 -0.24
CA ALA A 36 -6.36 11.31 1.20
C ALA A 36 -6.25 9.97 1.96
N GLN A 37 -6.71 8.87 1.36
CA GLN A 37 -6.50 7.53 1.90
C GLN A 37 -5.02 7.15 1.93
N ASP A 38 -4.29 7.44 0.83
CA ASP A 38 -2.86 7.16 0.75
C ASP A 38 -2.07 7.99 1.74
N GLU A 39 -2.46 9.26 1.93
CA GLU A 39 -1.84 10.13 2.94
C GLU A 39 -2.12 9.63 4.36
N LEU A 40 -3.34 9.21 4.65
CA LEU A 40 -3.69 8.62 5.95
C LEU A 40 -2.84 7.39 6.26
N LEU A 41 -2.67 6.48 5.29
CA LEU A 41 -1.83 5.28 5.46
C LEU A 41 -0.35 5.64 5.65
N ARG A 42 0.19 6.56 4.86
CA ARG A 42 1.59 7.03 4.98
C ARG A 42 1.85 7.67 6.35
N THR A 43 0.95 8.52 6.81
CA THR A 43 1.04 9.17 8.11
C THR A 43 0.97 8.17 9.25
N ALA A 44 0.07 7.19 9.17
CA ALA A 44 -0.05 6.13 10.16
C ALA A 44 1.19 5.23 10.20
N GLU A 45 1.70 4.80 9.03
CA GLU A 45 2.95 4.01 8.94
C GLU A 45 4.13 4.78 9.55
N ARG A 46 4.30 6.06 9.16
CA ARG A 46 5.34 6.93 9.72
C ARG A 46 5.23 7.06 11.25
N THR A 47 4.03 7.27 11.78
CA THR A 47 3.80 7.38 13.23
C THR A 47 4.22 6.11 13.96
N LEU A 48 3.87 4.95 13.43
CA LEU A 48 4.25 3.66 14.00
C LEU A 48 5.77 3.42 13.94
N VAL A 49 6.40 3.76 12.82
CA VAL A 49 7.85 3.67 12.64
C VAL A 49 8.56 4.59 13.64
N VAL A 50 8.13 5.85 13.78
CA VAL A 50 8.73 6.80 14.74
C VAL A 50 8.60 6.28 16.17
N ARG A 51 7.44 5.77 16.58
CA ARG A 51 7.24 5.16 17.91
C ARG A 51 8.16 3.95 18.14
N CYS A 52 8.31 3.09 17.14
CA CYS A 52 9.19 1.93 17.21
C CYS A 52 10.66 2.34 17.34
N LEU A 53 11.11 3.34 16.60
CA LEU A 53 12.47 3.89 16.70
C LEU A 53 12.71 4.55 18.06
N ALA A 54 11.77 5.36 18.56
CA ALA A 54 11.85 6.00 19.87
C ALA A 54 11.99 4.97 21.00
N ALA A 55 11.27 3.84 20.93
CA ALA A 55 11.43 2.73 21.88
C ALA A 55 12.81 2.06 21.83
N ARG A 56 13.59 2.28 20.75
CA ARG A 56 14.99 1.82 20.59
C ARG A 56 16.01 2.94 20.84
N GLY A 57 15.56 4.11 21.31
CA GLY A 57 16.41 5.28 21.54
C GLY A 57 16.94 5.93 20.26
N LEU A 58 16.21 5.77 19.15
CA LEU A 58 16.56 6.31 17.84
C LEU A 58 15.48 7.30 17.34
N THR A 59 15.92 8.27 16.54
CA THR A 59 15.04 9.22 15.87
C THR A 59 15.25 9.17 14.35
N LEU A 60 14.18 9.43 13.59
CA LEU A 60 14.37 9.70 12.15
C LEU A 60 15.09 11.02 12.01
N PRO A 61 16.18 11.11 11.24
CA PRO A 61 16.82 12.38 10.96
C PRO A 61 15.82 13.29 10.23
N ASP A 62 15.74 14.55 10.69
CA ASP A 62 15.10 15.57 9.88
C ASP A 62 15.90 15.71 8.58
N THR A 63 15.19 15.81 7.46
CA THR A 63 15.80 16.04 6.14
C THR A 63 16.33 17.47 6.05
N VAL A 64 17.36 17.78 6.87
CA VAL A 64 18.09 19.03 6.78
C VAL A 64 19.18 18.83 5.72
N PRO A 65 19.14 19.56 4.59
CA PRO A 65 20.20 19.48 3.58
C PRO A 65 21.56 19.81 4.24
N GLY A 66 22.53 18.93 4.08
CA GLY A 66 23.92 19.18 4.50
C GLY A 66 24.38 18.52 5.81
N ARG A 67 23.53 17.84 6.56
CA ARG A 67 23.96 17.06 7.73
C ARG A 67 23.91 15.56 7.42
N SER A 68 25.06 14.99 7.07
CA SER A 68 25.21 13.52 7.02
C SER A 68 25.39 13.00 8.45
N PRO A 69 24.57 12.04 8.92
CA PRO A 69 24.82 11.36 10.18
C PRO A 69 26.16 10.63 10.15
N ALA A 70 26.77 10.42 11.32
CA ALA A 70 27.96 9.58 11.38
C ALA A 70 27.65 8.18 10.83
N ALA A 71 28.57 7.58 10.07
CA ALA A 71 28.35 6.32 9.37
C ALA A 71 27.94 5.14 10.31
N ALA A 72 28.28 5.21 11.59
CA ALA A 72 27.87 4.24 12.60
C ALA A 72 26.40 4.41 13.00
N ASP A 73 25.95 5.67 13.18
CA ASP A 73 24.56 6.00 13.53
C ASP A 73 23.62 5.67 12.36
N ASP A 74 24.07 5.91 11.13
CA ASP A 74 23.29 5.54 9.93
C ASP A 74 23.10 4.03 9.85
N ARG A 75 24.15 3.22 10.04
CA ARG A 75 24.04 1.76 10.04
C ARG A 75 23.09 1.24 11.12
N ARG A 76 23.15 1.82 12.33
CA ARG A 76 22.27 1.47 13.44
C ARG A 76 20.80 1.81 13.12
N LEU A 77 20.58 2.98 12.53
CA LEU A 77 19.25 3.40 12.09
C LEU A 77 18.70 2.51 10.97
N GLN A 78 19.52 2.19 9.95
CA GLN A 78 19.14 1.29 8.87
C GLN A 78 18.77 -0.10 9.40
N ALA A 79 19.57 -0.66 10.31
CA ALA A 79 19.27 -1.93 10.96
C ALA A 79 17.96 -1.89 11.76
N ALA A 80 17.70 -0.79 12.47
CA ALA A 80 16.45 -0.62 13.23
C ALA A 80 15.23 -0.44 12.33
N LEU A 81 15.36 0.26 11.19
CA LEU A 81 14.29 0.48 10.24
C LEU A 81 13.92 -0.79 9.47
N PHE A 82 14.91 -1.44 8.89
CA PHE A 82 14.70 -2.51 7.91
C PHE A 82 14.97 -3.92 8.43
N GLY A 83 15.50 -4.04 9.66
CA GLY A 83 15.87 -5.32 10.24
C GLY A 83 17.30 -5.77 9.88
N THR A 84 17.74 -6.83 10.55
CA THR A 84 19.05 -7.47 10.33
C THR A 84 18.94 -8.99 10.14
N GLY A 85 17.74 -9.51 10.30
CA GLY A 85 17.44 -10.93 10.09
C GLY A 85 17.49 -11.36 8.63
N PRO A 86 17.21 -12.62 8.32
CA PRO A 86 17.08 -13.08 6.95
C PRO A 86 15.88 -12.41 6.25
N ARG A 87 15.94 -12.34 4.92
CA ARG A 87 14.81 -11.89 4.11
C ARG A 87 13.83 -13.04 3.90
N GLU A 88 12.91 -13.20 4.82
CA GLU A 88 11.99 -14.32 4.88
C GLU A 88 10.84 -14.24 3.86
N LEU A 89 10.50 -13.03 3.43
CA LEU A 89 9.50 -12.81 2.39
C LEU A 89 10.17 -12.79 1.03
N SER A 90 9.65 -13.60 0.11
CA SER A 90 10.15 -13.67 -1.26
C SER A 90 9.01 -13.94 -2.23
N LEU A 91 9.02 -13.24 -3.38
CA LEU A 91 8.10 -13.46 -4.49
C LEU A 91 8.84 -13.27 -5.80
N THR A 92 8.84 -14.32 -6.64
CA THR A 92 9.33 -14.23 -8.01
C THR A 92 8.18 -13.82 -8.93
N LEU A 93 8.37 -12.72 -9.63
CA LEU A 93 7.41 -12.16 -10.59
C LEU A 93 7.45 -12.92 -11.92
N ALA A 94 6.40 -12.80 -12.74
CA ALA A 94 6.34 -13.35 -14.08
C ALA A 94 7.46 -12.80 -15.00
N THR A 95 7.98 -11.61 -14.68
CA THR A 95 9.16 -11.02 -15.36
C THR A 95 10.48 -11.69 -15.03
N GLY A 96 10.50 -12.68 -14.13
CA GLY A 96 11.71 -13.36 -13.63
C GLY A 96 12.40 -12.62 -12.48
N HIS A 97 12.01 -11.39 -12.17
CA HIS A 97 12.59 -10.63 -11.04
C HIS A 97 12.05 -11.15 -9.70
N THR A 98 12.95 -11.31 -8.70
CA THR A 98 12.58 -11.72 -7.35
C THR A 98 12.63 -10.52 -6.42
N VAL A 99 11.50 -10.21 -5.77
CA VAL A 99 11.38 -9.21 -4.70
C VAL A 99 11.49 -9.90 -3.36
N THR A 100 12.29 -9.35 -2.45
CA THR A 100 12.45 -9.90 -1.10
C THR A 100 12.27 -8.81 -0.05
N ALA A 101 11.81 -9.19 1.15
CA ALA A 101 11.69 -8.27 2.28
C ALA A 101 11.97 -8.99 3.62
N HIS A 102 12.32 -8.20 4.63
CA HIS A 102 12.47 -8.67 6.00
C HIS A 102 11.11 -8.69 6.72
N THR A 103 10.97 -9.55 7.72
CA THR A 103 9.82 -9.56 8.64
C THR A 103 10.12 -8.82 9.94
N ASP A 104 11.37 -8.46 10.18
CA ASP A 104 11.85 -7.69 11.33
C ASP A 104 12.08 -6.21 10.98
N GLY A 105 12.40 -5.40 12.01
CA GLY A 105 12.57 -3.96 11.87
C GLY A 105 11.29 -3.14 12.04
N CYS A 106 11.47 -1.83 12.20
CA CYS A 106 10.34 -0.91 12.51
C CYS A 106 9.35 -0.76 11.35
N VAL A 107 9.80 -0.82 10.10
CA VAL A 107 8.93 -0.76 8.92
C VAL A 107 8.06 -2.01 8.84
N ALA A 108 8.65 -3.20 9.03
CA ALA A 108 7.91 -4.46 9.05
C ALA A 108 6.89 -4.50 10.20
N ALA A 109 7.28 -4.05 11.41
CA ALA A 109 6.38 -3.95 12.57
C ALA A 109 5.21 -2.97 12.34
N ALA A 110 5.46 -1.82 11.71
CA ALA A 110 4.42 -0.86 11.35
C ALA A 110 3.42 -1.46 10.35
N ARG A 111 3.91 -2.14 9.32
CA ARG A 111 3.07 -2.85 8.33
C ARG A 111 2.27 -3.98 8.96
N GLN A 112 2.89 -4.77 9.85
CA GLN A 112 2.18 -5.79 10.62
C GLN A 112 1.02 -5.18 11.43
N SER A 113 1.25 -4.03 12.06
CA SER A 113 0.22 -3.34 12.84
C SER A 113 -0.93 -2.84 11.97
N LEU A 114 -0.66 -2.34 10.77
CA LEU A 114 -1.67 -1.80 9.86
C LEU A 114 -2.40 -2.90 9.08
N TYR A 115 -1.67 -3.76 8.40
CA TYR A 115 -2.22 -4.74 7.46
C TYR A 115 -2.49 -6.11 8.08
N GLY A 116 -1.85 -6.43 9.22
CA GLY A 116 -1.96 -7.73 9.90
C GLY A 116 -0.97 -8.74 9.33
N ASP A 117 -1.41 -9.65 8.48
CA ASP A 117 -0.57 -10.70 7.91
C ASP A 117 0.46 -10.13 6.91
N GLN A 118 1.73 -10.09 7.33
CA GLN A 118 2.83 -9.53 6.52
C GLN A 118 3.04 -10.32 5.22
N ALA A 119 2.95 -11.65 5.25
CA ALA A 119 3.20 -12.45 4.07
C ALA A 119 2.09 -12.29 3.01
N ARG A 120 0.83 -12.22 3.46
CA ARG A 120 -0.30 -11.93 2.56
C ARG A 120 -0.23 -10.53 2.00
N TRP A 121 0.07 -9.54 2.85
CA TRP A 121 0.22 -8.15 2.41
C TRP A 121 1.37 -8.01 1.39
N PHE A 122 2.55 -8.54 1.71
CA PHE A 122 3.71 -8.50 0.83
C PHE A 122 3.39 -9.07 -0.56
N ARG A 123 2.81 -10.27 -0.62
CA ARG A 123 2.45 -10.90 -1.90
C ARG A 123 1.45 -10.05 -2.67
N ALA A 124 0.37 -9.62 -2.03
CA ALA A 124 -0.67 -8.84 -2.69
C ALA A 124 -0.14 -7.49 -3.18
N GLN A 125 0.61 -6.76 -2.36
CA GLN A 125 1.21 -5.48 -2.71
C GLN A 125 2.20 -5.63 -3.87
N VAL A 126 3.17 -6.54 -3.76
CA VAL A 126 4.19 -6.75 -4.80
C VAL A 126 3.53 -7.16 -6.12
N THR A 127 2.50 -8.01 -6.09
CA THR A 127 1.75 -8.35 -7.31
C THR A 127 1.08 -7.11 -7.90
N VAL A 128 0.33 -6.35 -7.11
CA VAL A 128 -0.41 -5.15 -7.60
C VAL A 128 0.54 -4.09 -8.15
N ASP A 129 1.67 -3.85 -7.48
CA ASP A 129 2.68 -2.88 -7.89
C ASP A 129 3.37 -3.27 -9.22
N ASN A 130 3.30 -4.55 -9.62
CA ASN A 130 3.98 -5.07 -10.80
C ASN A 130 3.05 -5.51 -11.95
N LEU A 131 1.73 -5.36 -11.84
CA LEU A 131 0.78 -5.74 -12.89
C LEU A 131 1.09 -5.10 -14.25
N ARG A 132 1.46 -3.82 -14.26
CA ARG A 132 1.80 -3.11 -15.49
C ARG A 132 3.11 -3.61 -16.09
N ALA A 133 4.12 -3.92 -15.25
CA ALA A 133 5.38 -4.47 -15.71
C ALA A 133 5.20 -5.87 -16.33
N GLU A 134 4.33 -6.69 -15.76
CA GLU A 134 3.95 -7.99 -16.32
C GLU A 134 3.22 -7.82 -17.67
N ALA A 135 2.24 -6.93 -17.76
CA ALA A 135 1.56 -6.63 -19.01
C ALA A 135 2.54 -6.16 -20.09
N GLN A 136 3.49 -5.28 -19.74
CA GLN A 136 4.53 -4.83 -20.66
C GLN A 136 5.49 -5.95 -21.06
N ALA A 137 5.79 -6.90 -20.17
CA ALA A 137 6.59 -8.07 -20.51
C ALA A 137 5.87 -8.96 -21.53
N ARG A 138 4.58 -9.21 -21.37
CA ARG A 138 3.76 -9.99 -22.30
C ARG A 138 3.66 -9.34 -23.68
N MET A 139 3.58 -8.01 -23.75
CA MET A 139 3.57 -7.27 -25.02
C MET A 139 4.81 -7.56 -25.88
N LYS A 140 5.96 -7.94 -25.29
CA LYS A 140 7.18 -8.26 -26.03
C LYS A 140 7.03 -9.47 -26.94
N ASP A 141 6.06 -10.34 -26.65
CA ASP A 141 5.80 -11.54 -27.44
C ASP A 141 4.83 -11.28 -28.62
N ASP A 142 4.18 -10.10 -28.64
CA ASP A 142 3.31 -9.69 -29.73
C ASP A 142 4.12 -9.35 -31.00
N PRO A 143 3.78 -9.93 -32.18
CA PRO A 143 4.53 -9.70 -33.43
C PRO A 143 4.52 -8.23 -33.87
N ALA A 144 3.37 -7.53 -33.71
CA ALA A 144 3.26 -6.13 -34.10
C ALA A 144 4.11 -5.23 -33.19
N HIS A 145 4.14 -5.55 -31.88
CA HIS A 145 5.01 -4.85 -30.93
C HIS A 145 6.49 -5.05 -31.28
N ARG A 146 6.92 -6.28 -31.55
CA ARG A 146 8.30 -6.57 -31.94
C ARG A 146 8.69 -5.83 -33.21
N ALA A 147 7.84 -5.88 -34.25
CA ALA A 147 8.11 -5.19 -35.50
C ALA A 147 8.20 -3.66 -35.33
N ALA A 148 7.33 -3.07 -34.50
CA ALA A 148 7.36 -1.64 -34.18
C ALA A 148 8.63 -1.27 -33.38
N LEU A 149 9.02 -2.11 -32.42
CA LEU A 149 10.24 -1.92 -31.62
C LEU A 149 11.49 -1.99 -32.48
N ASP A 150 11.55 -2.90 -33.45
CA ASP A 150 12.67 -3.01 -34.40
C ASP A 150 12.78 -1.75 -35.27
N ARG A 151 11.67 -1.19 -35.75
CA ARG A 151 11.66 0.08 -36.49
C ARG A 151 12.14 1.23 -35.59
N TRP A 152 11.64 1.28 -34.36
CA TRP A 152 12.06 2.29 -33.38
C TRP A 152 13.56 2.22 -33.09
N THR A 153 14.09 1.02 -32.89
CA THR A 153 15.51 0.81 -32.60
C THR A 153 16.38 1.32 -33.77
N ARG A 154 16.00 1.04 -35.03
CA ARG A 154 16.71 1.55 -36.20
C ARG A 154 16.65 3.08 -36.32
N CYS A 155 15.56 3.70 -35.94
CA CYS A 155 15.42 5.15 -35.91
C CYS A 155 16.28 5.79 -34.80
N ALA A 156 16.16 5.26 -33.56
CA ALA A 156 16.83 5.83 -32.39
C ALA A 156 18.34 5.54 -32.29
N ALA A 157 18.80 4.44 -32.89
CA ALA A 157 20.19 4.04 -32.92
C ALA A 157 20.56 3.53 -34.34
N PRO A 158 20.78 4.43 -35.30
CA PRO A 158 21.19 4.03 -36.65
C PRO A 158 22.48 3.20 -36.62
N PRO A 159 22.66 2.25 -37.56
CA PRO A 159 23.87 1.43 -37.67
C PRO A 159 25.14 2.28 -37.72
N GLY A 160 26.17 1.87 -36.97
CA GLY A 160 27.45 2.56 -36.91
C GLY A 160 27.57 3.75 -35.95
N ARG A 161 26.48 4.07 -35.20
CA ARG A 161 26.57 5.07 -34.13
C ARG A 161 26.37 4.41 -32.76
N PRO A 162 27.22 4.70 -31.75
CA PRO A 162 27.00 4.23 -30.40
C PRO A 162 25.70 4.83 -29.85
N ARG A 163 24.96 4.04 -29.09
CA ARG A 163 23.76 4.51 -28.43
C ARG A 163 24.14 5.55 -27.35
N PRO A 164 23.59 6.77 -27.37
CA PRO A 164 23.92 7.76 -26.37
C PRO A 164 23.41 7.28 -24.98
N GLU A 165 24.19 7.54 -23.94
CA GLU A 165 23.81 7.20 -22.55
C GLU A 165 22.48 7.86 -22.14
N ARG A 166 22.22 9.06 -22.67
CA ARG A 166 20.96 9.78 -22.50
C ARG A 166 20.35 10.04 -23.87
N PRO A 167 19.30 9.29 -24.24
CA PRO A 167 18.58 9.55 -25.49
C PRO A 167 17.96 10.96 -25.48
N ASP A 168 18.06 11.66 -26.61
CA ASP A 168 17.36 12.91 -26.81
C ASP A 168 15.83 12.67 -26.74
N PRO A 169 15.08 13.34 -25.83
CA PRO A 169 13.63 13.16 -25.70
C PRO A 169 12.88 13.46 -27.00
N ALA A 170 13.31 14.48 -27.77
CA ALA A 170 12.66 14.84 -29.02
C ALA A 170 12.88 13.78 -30.10
N LEU A 171 14.08 13.23 -30.21
CA LEU A 171 14.37 12.11 -31.09
C LEU A 171 13.60 10.86 -30.69
N THR A 172 13.55 10.54 -29.40
CA THR A 172 12.79 9.41 -28.87
C THR A 172 11.32 9.50 -29.24
N ALA A 173 10.67 10.64 -28.98
CA ALA A 173 9.26 10.88 -29.29
C ALA A 173 8.97 10.83 -30.80
N ARG A 174 9.88 11.35 -31.63
CA ARG A 174 9.77 11.26 -33.10
C ARG A 174 9.84 9.81 -33.54
N CYS A 175 10.85 9.05 -33.09
CA CYS A 175 11.02 7.66 -33.47
C CYS A 175 9.86 6.77 -32.98
N GLU A 176 9.25 7.06 -31.83
CA GLU A 176 8.05 6.37 -31.34
C GLU A 176 6.86 6.55 -32.30
N ARG A 177 6.64 7.79 -32.79
CA ARG A 177 5.56 8.05 -33.77
C ARG A 177 5.85 7.41 -35.12
N GLU A 178 7.05 7.63 -35.68
CA GLU A 178 7.42 7.12 -37.01
C GLU A 178 7.44 5.58 -37.08
N SER A 179 7.79 4.90 -36.00
CA SER A 179 7.76 3.44 -35.92
C SER A 179 6.37 2.85 -35.70
N GLY A 180 5.39 3.67 -35.29
CA GLY A 180 4.08 3.23 -34.85
C GLY A 180 4.11 2.54 -33.46
N LEU A 181 5.20 2.63 -32.72
CA LEU A 181 5.35 1.97 -31.43
C LEU A 181 4.39 2.52 -30.37
N ALA A 182 4.16 3.84 -30.39
CA ALA A 182 3.20 4.48 -29.50
C ALA A 182 1.76 3.93 -29.72
N ASP A 183 1.33 3.82 -30.96
CA ASP A 183 -0.01 3.33 -31.30
C ASP A 183 -0.19 1.85 -30.97
N VAL A 184 0.83 1.03 -31.23
CA VAL A 184 0.83 -0.39 -30.87
C VAL A 184 0.74 -0.55 -29.35
N ARG A 185 1.53 0.21 -28.58
CA ARG A 185 1.46 0.18 -27.10
C ARG A 185 0.11 0.65 -26.58
N ALA A 186 -0.42 1.76 -27.10
CA ALA A 186 -1.71 2.29 -26.69
C ALA A 186 -2.86 1.29 -26.88
N ARG A 187 -2.75 0.43 -27.90
CA ARG A 187 -3.73 -0.63 -28.16
C ARG A 187 -3.52 -1.88 -27.30
N LEU A 188 -2.27 -2.35 -27.19
CA LEU A 188 -1.96 -3.63 -26.51
C LEU A 188 -1.95 -3.51 -24.99
N GLU A 189 -1.40 -2.43 -24.43
CA GLU A 189 -1.22 -2.29 -22.99
C GLU A 189 -2.53 -2.43 -22.20
N PRO A 190 -3.66 -1.80 -22.59
CA PRO A 190 -4.93 -1.99 -21.88
C PRO A 190 -5.44 -3.43 -21.92
N ALA A 191 -5.29 -4.12 -23.05
CA ALA A 191 -5.73 -5.50 -23.22
C ALA A 191 -4.89 -6.46 -22.37
N GLU A 192 -3.56 -6.36 -22.44
CA GLU A 192 -2.67 -7.18 -21.62
C GLU A 192 -2.83 -6.89 -20.12
N LEU A 193 -3.04 -5.62 -19.74
CA LEU A 193 -3.28 -5.26 -18.36
C LEU A 193 -4.62 -5.82 -17.84
N ALA A 194 -5.65 -5.88 -18.67
CA ALA A 194 -6.92 -6.51 -18.31
C ALA A 194 -6.76 -8.01 -18.09
N GLU A 195 -6.02 -8.68 -18.96
CA GLU A 195 -5.70 -10.11 -18.83
C GLU A 195 -4.89 -10.39 -17.56
N VAL A 196 -3.81 -9.63 -17.32
CA VAL A 196 -2.97 -9.78 -16.12
C VAL A 196 -3.80 -9.54 -14.85
N ARG A 197 -4.70 -8.56 -14.83
CA ARG A 197 -5.62 -8.35 -13.70
C ARG A 197 -6.53 -9.54 -13.45
N SER A 198 -7.03 -10.17 -14.51
CA SER A 198 -7.85 -11.37 -14.39
C SER A 198 -7.07 -12.55 -13.82
N LEU A 199 -5.82 -12.73 -14.22
CA LEU A 199 -4.93 -13.77 -13.68
C LEU A 199 -4.60 -13.58 -12.20
N HIS A 200 -4.61 -12.34 -11.72
CA HIS A 200 -4.29 -11.98 -10.34
C HIS A 200 -5.51 -11.49 -9.52
N ASP A 201 -6.73 -11.85 -9.90
CA ASP A 201 -7.95 -11.35 -9.24
C ASP A 201 -7.99 -11.64 -7.73
N ASP A 202 -7.56 -12.83 -7.30
CA ASP A 202 -7.44 -13.19 -5.89
C ASP A 202 -6.46 -12.28 -5.12
N GLN A 203 -5.34 -11.90 -5.74
CA GLN A 203 -4.36 -11.01 -5.14
C GLN A 203 -4.89 -9.59 -5.07
N LEU A 204 -5.60 -9.14 -6.10
CA LEU A 204 -6.29 -7.86 -6.13
C LEU A 204 -7.39 -7.77 -5.05
N ALA A 205 -8.17 -8.83 -4.87
CA ALA A 205 -9.18 -8.92 -3.81
C ALA A 205 -8.52 -8.88 -2.43
N THR A 206 -7.44 -9.64 -2.24
CA THR A 206 -6.66 -9.65 -1.00
C THR A 206 -6.07 -8.27 -0.70
N TYR A 207 -5.47 -7.61 -1.69
CA TYR A 207 -4.94 -6.25 -1.54
C TYR A 207 -6.02 -5.27 -1.08
N ARG A 208 -7.17 -5.24 -1.76
CA ARG A 208 -8.30 -4.38 -1.39
C ARG A 208 -8.77 -4.64 0.04
N GLN A 209 -8.92 -5.90 0.44
CA GLN A 209 -9.34 -6.28 1.78
C GLN A 209 -8.35 -5.80 2.85
N LEU A 210 -7.05 -6.06 2.66
CA LEU A 210 -6.02 -5.69 3.62
C LEU A 210 -5.85 -4.17 3.69
N ARG A 211 -5.90 -3.47 2.54
CA ARG A 211 -5.84 -2.00 2.48
C ARG A 211 -7.03 -1.36 3.21
N ASN A 212 -8.25 -1.85 3.01
CA ASN A 212 -9.42 -1.33 3.71
C ASN A 212 -9.32 -1.53 5.22
N ARG A 213 -8.81 -2.67 5.67
CA ARG A 213 -8.53 -2.92 7.10
C ARG A 213 -7.48 -1.96 7.64
N ALA A 214 -6.41 -1.72 6.89
CA ALA A 214 -5.36 -0.78 7.27
C ALA A 214 -5.87 0.66 7.36
N LEU A 215 -6.75 1.09 6.45
CA LEU A 215 -7.39 2.40 6.49
C LEU A 215 -8.22 2.60 7.77
N GLN A 216 -8.98 1.60 8.21
CA GLN A 216 -9.72 1.68 9.47
C GLN A 216 -8.76 1.83 10.67
N ARG A 217 -7.70 1.00 10.73
CA ARG A 217 -6.69 1.09 11.79
C ARG A 217 -5.94 2.43 11.79
N ALA A 218 -5.64 2.96 10.62
CA ALA A 218 -5.00 4.26 10.46
C ALA A 218 -5.90 5.39 10.96
N ALA A 219 -7.20 5.36 10.67
CA ALA A 219 -8.17 6.33 11.17
C ALA A 219 -8.30 6.26 12.70
N GLU A 220 -8.34 5.06 13.28
CA GLU A 220 -8.35 4.87 14.74
C GLU A 220 -7.07 5.38 15.41
N LEU A 221 -5.90 5.19 14.78
CA LEU A 221 -4.62 5.69 15.26
C LEU A 221 -4.58 7.22 15.23
N SER A 222 -5.07 7.83 14.16
CA SER A 222 -5.14 9.28 14.00
C SER A 222 -6.04 9.92 15.05
N ALA A 223 -7.23 9.36 15.30
CA ALA A 223 -8.16 9.85 16.30
C ALA A 223 -7.53 9.86 17.71
N ARG A 224 -6.92 8.74 18.12
CA ARG A 224 -6.22 8.63 19.42
C ARG A 224 -5.08 9.64 19.59
N THR A 225 -4.34 9.92 18.52
CA THR A 225 -3.23 10.89 18.56
C THR A 225 -3.76 12.32 18.73
N THR A 226 -4.91 12.64 18.15
CA THR A 226 -5.57 13.95 18.30
C THR A 226 -6.12 14.14 19.71
N GLU A 227 -6.75 13.12 20.29
CA GLU A 227 -7.25 13.15 21.68
C GLU A 227 -6.12 13.35 22.70
N GLN A 228 -4.99 12.66 22.56
CA GLN A 228 -3.84 12.82 23.44
C GLN A 228 -3.29 14.24 23.38
N LYS A 229 -3.14 14.83 22.19
CA LYS A 229 -2.65 16.19 22.01
C LYS A 229 -3.60 17.25 22.56
N GLY A 230 -4.92 16.97 22.58
CA GLY A 230 -5.92 17.85 23.18
C GLY A 230 -5.95 17.81 24.72
N ASN A 231 -5.49 16.71 25.32
CA ASN A 231 -5.42 16.58 26.79
C ASN A 231 -4.12 17.15 27.40
N ASP A 232 -3.08 17.32 26.58
CA ASP A 232 -1.76 17.85 26.99
C ASP A 232 -1.63 19.36 26.78
N ALA A 233 -2.64 20.04 26.22
CA ALA A 233 -2.70 21.47 25.93
C ALA A 233 -3.60 22.23 26.92
#